data_94a132e0f193d78e454bf86cd36eb3eb
#
_entry.id   94a132e0f193d78e454bf86cd36eb3eb
#
_cell.length_a   1.000
_cell.length_b   1.000
_cell.length_c   1.000
_cell.angle_alpha   90.00
_cell.angle_beta   90.00
_cell.angle_gamma   90.00
#
_symmetry.space_group_name_H-M   'P 1'
#
loop_
_entity.id
_entity.type
_entity.pdbx_description
1 polymer ?
#
loop_
_entity_poly.entity_id
_entity_poly.type
_entity_poly.pdbx_seq_one_letter_code
_entity_poly.pdbx_strand_id
1 'polypeptide(L)'
;EQKELSLEEKQRKEQEFLMQEVLLDRAVNSDEYIVGPGDGFSIVIETSEVISKVVQISPSGELLIPTVGVIDVEKLTLKETINKAKKAIHDTYKNSQADIALISVRKFKLQVAGAVNKAGFYNTTPVTRLDDILELCMGLHPFARDFAIRIERYNGETEVINYLDFLRTGNLESNPTFTEGDKIVVPYGDVKQEGVMIRGAVERSGYDLIEENETVEQYIKRGVNFDENVNLAKVFITRDEKSIEVEPEEFNSFTLKPGDKINFISERGVAVNGFVQAPGGYQYMPGYTCSDYIGLAGGNTIEGDIDRVKIRHLDGEVEQGLNVQIKPGDVIIVPRTRKNVIFGESSILEIVTAVASLYLTYIAATN
;
A
#
# COMPACT_ATOMS: atom_id res chain seq x y z
N GLU A 1 38.80 13.29 -30.81
CA GLU A 1 38.25 14.64 -31.07
C GLU A 1 37.00 14.83 -30.20
N GLN A 2 37.17 15.49 -29.04
CA GLN A 2 36.02 15.95 -28.23
C GLN A 2 35.47 17.19 -28.93
N LYS A 3 34.29 17.08 -29.51
CA LYS A 3 33.55 18.19 -30.08
C LYS A 3 33.25 19.21 -28.97
N GLU A 4 33.86 20.38 -29.02
CA GLU A 4 33.48 21.47 -28.12
C GLU A 4 32.01 21.82 -28.38
N LEU A 5 31.18 21.70 -27.31
CA LEU A 5 29.79 22.10 -27.34
C LEU A 5 29.68 23.60 -27.63
N SER A 6 28.76 23.97 -28.52
CA SER A 6 28.47 25.39 -28.79
C SER A 6 28.00 26.13 -27.53
N LEU A 7 28.12 27.44 -27.51
CA LEU A 7 27.67 28.25 -26.36
C LEU A 7 26.16 28.01 -26.06
N GLU A 8 25.36 27.86 -27.12
CA GLU A 8 23.92 27.56 -27.03
C GLU A 8 23.64 26.15 -26.46
N GLU A 9 24.45 25.16 -26.82
CA GLU A 9 24.32 23.80 -26.26
C GLU A 9 24.75 23.73 -24.78
N LYS A 10 25.75 24.56 -24.40
CA LYS A 10 26.15 24.71 -23.00
C LYS A 10 25.02 25.37 -22.19
N GLN A 11 24.44 26.46 -22.70
CA GLN A 11 23.33 27.17 -22.06
C GLN A 11 22.05 26.28 -21.97
N ARG A 12 21.76 25.49 -23.01
CA ARG A 12 20.63 24.57 -23.01
C ARG A 12 20.81 23.46 -22.01
N LYS A 13 22.00 22.86 -21.90
CA LYS A 13 22.31 21.85 -20.87
C LYS A 13 22.29 22.44 -19.47
N GLU A 14 22.70 23.66 -19.28
CA GLU A 14 22.62 24.37 -18.02
C GLU A 14 21.16 24.65 -17.63
N GLN A 15 20.30 25.01 -18.59
CA GLN A 15 18.85 25.13 -18.38
C GLN A 15 18.15 23.80 -18.15
N GLU A 16 18.51 22.75 -18.88
CA GLU A 16 17.97 21.39 -18.66
C GLU A 16 18.38 20.82 -17.29
N PHE A 17 19.59 21.14 -16.81
CA PHE A 17 20.04 20.78 -15.45
C PHE A 17 19.25 21.53 -14.37
N LEU A 18 18.86 22.78 -14.64
CA LEU A 18 18.06 23.62 -13.74
C LEU A 18 16.57 23.20 -13.70
N MET A 19 16.06 22.50 -14.71
CA MET A 19 14.67 22.03 -14.83
C MET A 19 14.48 20.58 -14.37
N GLN A 20 15.39 20.02 -13.59
CA GLN A 20 15.09 18.71 -12.97
C GLN A 20 13.94 18.89 -11.99
N GLU A 21 12.77 18.37 -12.38
CA GLU A 21 11.58 18.38 -11.54
C GLU A 21 11.89 17.71 -10.20
N VAL A 22 11.90 18.50 -9.15
CA VAL A 22 11.84 18.05 -7.78
C VAL A 22 10.38 18.18 -7.38
N LEU A 23 9.71 17.06 -7.10
CA LEU A 23 8.36 17.08 -6.54
C LEU A 23 8.46 17.70 -5.14
N LEU A 24 7.76 18.79 -4.93
CA LEU A 24 7.71 19.49 -3.65
C LEU A 24 6.28 19.47 -3.14
N ASP A 25 6.06 18.99 -1.93
CA ASP A 25 4.77 19.10 -1.25
C ASP A 25 4.38 20.56 -1.01
N ARG A 26 5.39 21.39 -0.76
CA ARG A 26 5.27 22.83 -0.51
C ARG A 26 6.56 23.56 -0.85
N ALA A 27 6.50 24.87 -0.92
CA ALA A 27 7.71 25.71 -1.04
C ALA A 27 8.68 25.41 0.11
N VAL A 28 9.98 25.37 -0.20
CA VAL A 28 11.04 25.15 0.79
C VAL A 28 10.98 26.24 1.86
N ASN A 29 10.88 25.84 3.14
CA ASN A 29 10.89 26.77 4.26
C ASN A 29 12.30 27.31 4.46
N SER A 30 12.50 28.59 4.17
CA SER A 30 13.82 29.23 4.26
C SER A 30 14.40 29.31 5.68
N ASP A 31 13.56 29.23 6.71
CA ASP A 31 13.99 29.29 8.11
C ASP A 31 14.45 27.92 8.64
N GLU A 32 14.02 26.83 8.00
CA GLU A 32 14.29 25.44 8.43
C GLU A 32 15.29 24.71 7.52
N TYR A 33 15.29 25.04 6.22
CA TYR A 33 16.13 24.35 5.23
C TYR A 33 17.60 24.69 5.44
N ILE A 34 18.38 23.72 5.86
CA ILE A 34 19.83 23.81 5.98
C ILE A 34 20.44 23.57 4.61
N VAL A 35 21.15 24.56 4.10
CA VAL A 35 21.84 24.43 2.81
C VAL A 35 23.05 23.51 2.89
N GLY A 36 23.45 22.92 1.75
CA GLY A 36 24.57 22.01 1.71
C GLY A 36 25.19 21.85 0.32
N PRO A 37 26.27 21.08 0.22
CA PRO A 37 27.03 20.87 -1.03
C PRO A 37 26.12 20.38 -2.16
N GLY A 38 26.11 21.11 -3.29
CA GLY A 38 25.31 20.79 -4.45
C GLY A 38 24.00 21.57 -4.58
N ASP A 39 23.56 22.29 -3.52
CA ASP A 39 22.44 23.22 -3.65
C ASP A 39 22.79 24.34 -4.64
N GLY A 40 21.86 24.62 -5.57
CA GLY A 40 22.08 25.60 -6.65
C GLY A 40 21.29 26.88 -6.39
N PHE A 41 21.98 28.00 -6.64
CA PHE A 41 21.43 29.33 -6.45
C PHE A 41 21.46 30.14 -7.74
N SER A 42 20.40 30.87 -8.03
CA SER A 42 20.40 31.99 -8.99
C SER A 42 20.67 33.27 -8.26
N ILE A 43 21.63 34.01 -8.72
CA ILE A 43 22.04 35.30 -8.15
C ILE A 43 21.93 36.35 -9.26
N VAL A 44 21.13 37.37 -9.03
CA VAL A 44 20.97 38.51 -9.89
C VAL A 44 21.48 39.75 -9.12
N ILE A 45 22.47 40.44 -9.69
CA ILE A 45 23.05 41.66 -9.09
C ILE A 45 22.73 42.81 -10.05
N GLU A 46 21.95 43.75 -9.57
CA GLU A 46 21.62 44.97 -10.30
C GLU A 46 22.61 46.08 -9.92
N THR A 47 23.41 46.50 -10.93
CA THR A 47 24.34 47.63 -10.86
C THR A 47 24.01 48.55 -12.05
N SER A 48 25.00 49.22 -12.65
CA SER A 48 24.84 49.85 -13.95
C SER A 48 24.58 48.86 -15.09
N GLU A 49 24.94 47.60 -14.88
CA GLU A 49 24.62 46.42 -15.70
C GLU A 49 24.04 45.32 -14.83
N VAL A 50 23.15 44.48 -15.40
CA VAL A 50 22.58 43.32 -14.68
C VAL A 50 23.53 42.14 -14.84
N ILE A 51 24.01 41.62 -13.71
CA ILE A 51 24.87 40.45 -13.66
C ILE A 51 23.99 39.28 -13.15
N SER A 52 23.74 38.28 -14.00
CA SER A 52 23.04 37.05 -13.60
C SER A 52 24.00 35.87 -13.61
N LYS A 53 24.02 35.10 -12.53
CA LYS A 53 24.88 33.92 -12.36
C LYS A 53 24.12 32.80 -11.66
N VAL A 54 24.43 31.57 -12.07
CA VAL A 54 24.03 30.34 -11.36
C VAL A 54 25.29 29.81 -10.69
N VAL A 55 25.19 29.53 -9.41
CA VAL A 55 26.28 29.01 -8.60
C VAL A 55 25.79 27.86 -7.74
N GLN A 56 26.71 26.97 -7.38
CA GLN A 56 26.40 25.84 -6.48
C GLN A 56 27.30 25.92 -5.24
N ILE A 57 26.79 25.42 -4.14
CA ILE A 57 27.60 25.19 -2.95
C ILE A 57 28.61 24.09 -3.24
N SER A 58 29.88 24.38 -2.97
CA SER A 58 31.00 23.47 -3.17
C SER A 58 30.95 22.27 -2.21
N PRO A 59 31.66 21.19 -2.49
CA PRO A 59 31.79 20.07 -1.56
C PRO A 59 32.38 20.44 -0.19
N SER A 60 33.05 21.58 -0.07
CA SER A 60 33.59 22.14 1.19
C SER A 60 32.59 22.98 1.97
N GLY A 61 31.33 23.11 1.50
CA GLY A 61 30.31 23.91 2.20
C GLY A 61 30.38 25.41 1.92
N GLU A 62 31.05 25.82 0.82
CA GLU A 62 31.27 27.20 0.46
C GLU A 62 30.49 27.60 -0.76
N LEU A 63 29.95 28.80 -0.78
CA LEU A 63 29.31 29.44 -1.94
C LEU A 63 30.28 30.39 -2.59
N LEU A 64 30.76 30.06 -3.80
CA LEU A 64 31.61 30.90 -4.59
C LEU A 64 30.79 31.82 -5.48
N ILE A 65 30.77 33.11 -5.17
CA ILE A 65 30.12 34.13 -6.00
C ILE A 65 31.19 34.85 -6.85
N PRO A 66 31.15 34.71 -8.19
CA PRO A 66 32.13 35.36 -9.05
C PRO A 66 32.21 36.88 -8.79
N THR A 67 33.41 37.42 -8.73
CA THR A 67 33.71 38.83 -8.42
C THR A 67 33.45 39.30 -6.98
N VAL A 68 32.74 38.51 -6.14
CA VAL A 68 32.48 38.84 -4.73
C VAL A 68 33.40 38.05 -3.80
N GLY A 69 33.57 36.75 -4.06
CA GLY A 69 34.45 35.89 -3.27
C GLY A 69 33.78 34.61 -2.78
N VAL A 70 34.39 34.01 -1.80
CA VAL A 70 33.96 32.75 -1.17
C VAL A 70 33.21 33.06 0.12
N ILE A 71 32.07 32.44 0.32
CA ILE A 71 31.23 32.60 1.49
C ILE A 71 31.03 31.20 2.11
N ASP A 72 31.53 31.01 3.32
CA ASP A 72 31.25 29.82 4.09
C ASP A 72 29.79 29.80 4.51
N VAL A 73 29.05 28.73 4.13
CA VAL A 73 27.61 28.54 4.39
C VAL A 73 27.33 27.23 5.11
N GLU A 74 28.37 26.58 5.65
CA GLU A 74 28.20 25.33 6.38
C GLU A 74 27.22 25.48 7.56
N LYS A 75 26.23 24.59 7.64
CA LYS A 75 25.19 24.57 8.68
C LYS A 75 24.28 25.81 8.76
N LEU A 76 24.31 26.68 7.77
CA LEU A 76 23.40 27.81 7.71
C LEU A 76 22.06 27.41 7.12
N THR A 77 21.00 28.09 7.57
CA THR A 77 19.70 28.01 6.92
C THR A 77 19.73 28.74 5.57
N LEU A 78 18.78 28.43 4.69
CA LEU A 78 18.62 29.12 3.41
C LEU A 78 18.50 30.63 3.60
N LYS A 79 17.74 31.07 4.60
CA LYS A 79 17.56 32.49 4.93
C LYS A 79 18.87 33.14 5.39
N GLU A 80 19.63 32.48 6.27
CA GLU A 80 20.91 32.96 6.74
C GLU A 80 21.92 33.04 5.59
N THR A 81 21.93 32.00 4.73
CA THR A 81 22.78 31.98 3.53
C THR A 81 22.48 33.13 2.59
N ILE A 82 21.19 33.35 2.27
CA ILE A 82 20.77 34.49 1.43
C ILE A 82 21.20 35.83 2.04
N ASN A 83 21.00 36.01 3.34
CA ASN A 83 21.36 37.25 4.03
C ASN A 83 22.89 37.49 4.01
N LYS A 84 23.68 36.46 4.28
CA LYS A 84 25.14 36.50 4.26
C LYS A 84 25.67 36.83 2.86
N ALA A 85 25.08 36.20 1.84
CA ALA A 85 25.43 36.42 0.46
C ALA A 85 25.06 37.86 -0.01
N LYS A 86 23.85 38.34 0.30
CA LYS A 86 23.43 39.73 0.03
C LYS A 86 24.37 40.74 0.66
N LYS A 87 24.78 40.50 1.92
CA LYS A 87 25.74 41.36 2.60
C LYS A 87 27.08 41.38 1.90
N ALA A 88 27.64 40.26 1.51
CA ALA A 88 28.93 40.18 0.80
C ALA A 88 28.87 40.88 -0.56
N ILE A 89 27.75 40.72 -1.28
CA ILE A 89 27.54 41.43 -2.57
C ILE A 89 27.51 42.96 -2.34
N HIS A 90 26.74 43.43 -1.33
CA HIS A 90 26.65 44.84 -1.01
C HIS A 90 28.00 45.45 -0.56
N ASP A 91 28.81 44.68 0.16
CA ASP A 91 30.16 45.13 0.57
C ASP A 91 31.09 45.31 -0.62
N THR A 92 30.91 44.50 -1.66
CA THR A 92 31.69 44.58 -2.90
C THR A 92 31.14 45.66 -3.86
N TYR A 93 29.80 45.71 -3.98
CA TYR A 93 29.08 46.64 -4.88
C TYR A 93 28.21 47.60 -4.08
N LYS A 94 28.73 48.74 -3.65
CA LYS A 94 28.09 49.66 -2.68
C LYS A 94 26.67 50.14 -3.05
N ASN A 95 26.33 50.20 -4.32
CA ASN A 95 25.04 50.69 -4.82
C ASN A 95 24.30 49.62 -5.63
N SER A 96 24.35 48.36 -5.19
CA SER A 96 23.68 47.24 -5.88
C SER A 96 22.46 46.77 -5.11
N GLN A 97 21.51 46.23 -5.87
CA GLN A 97 20.48 45.33 -5.32
C GLN A 97 20.84 43.90 -5.73
N ALA A 98 20.55 42.96 -4.86
CA ALA A 98 20.83 41.56 -5.16
C ALA A 98 19.60 40.67 -4.82
N ASP A 99 19.17 39.90 -5.82
CA ASP A 99 18.18 38.87 -5.66
C ASP A 99 18.84 37.49 -5.74
N ILE A 100 18.54 36.67 -4.74
CA ILE A 100 19.13 35.33 -4.58
C ILE A 100 18.01 34.36 -4.33
N ALA A 101 17.92 33.31 -5.16
CA ALA A 101 16.94 32.26 -5.04
C ALA A 101 17.60 30.89 -5.10
N LEU A 102 17.13 29.96 -4.26
CA LEU A 102 17.43 28.52 -4.39
C LEU A 102 16.68 28.03 -5.63
N ILE A 103 17.38 27.44 -6.60
CA ILE A 103 16.81 26.95 -7.86
C ILE A 103 16.94 25.46 -8.04
N SER A 104 17.84 24.82 -7.29
CA SER A 104 17.92 23.36 -7.23
C SER A 104 18.37 22.92 -5.87
N VAL A 105 17.80 21.82 -5.40
CA VAL A 105 18.20 21.16 -4.15
C VAL A 105 19.19 20.05 -4.46
N ARG A 106 20.13 19.84 -3.56
CA ARG A 106 21.15 18.81 -3.66
C ARG A 106 20.56 17.40 -3.68
N LYS A 107 21.29 16.45 -4.24
CA LYS A 107 20.95 15.02 -4.21
C LYS A 107 22.01 14.24 -3.44
N PHE A 108 21.55 13.29 -2.65
CA PHE A 108 22.44 12.40 -1.91
C PHE A 108 21.90 10.96 -1.92
N LYS A 109 22.73 10.03 -1.45
CA LYS A 109 22.34 8.62 -1.32
C LYS A 109 21.86 8.34 0.08
N LEU A 110 20.67 7.79 0.20
CA LEU A 110 20.07 7.31 1.44
C LEU A 110 20.06 5.79 1.43
N GLN A 111 20.55 5.17 2.50
CA GLN A 111 20.48 3.73 2.67
C GLN A 111 19.17 3.32 3.29
N VAL A 112 18.49 2.33 2.69
CA VAL A 112 17.29 1.70 3.25
C VAL A 112 17.55 0.21 3.45
N ALA A 113 17.31 -0.27 4.66
CA ALA A 113 17.57 -1.64 5.07
C ALA A 113 16.38 -2.24 5.85
N GLY A 114 16.33 -3.57 5.92
CA GLY A 114 15.33 -4.30 6.69
C GLY A 114 14.10 -4.71 5.89
N ALA A 115 12.94 -4.61 6.51
CA ALA A 115 11.67 -5.14 6.01
C ALA A 115 11.02 -4.25 4.94
N VAL A 116 11.70 -4.05 3.82
CA VAL A 116 11.19 -3.41 2.60
C VAL A 116 11.28 -4.39 1.43
N ASN A 117 10.47 -4.21 0.40
CA ASN A 117 10.49 -5.12 -0.75
C ASN A 117 11.80 -5.04 -1.53
N LYS A 118 12.44 -3.87 -1.56
CA LYS A 118 13.73 -3.67 -2.21
C LYS A 118 14.65 -2.82 -1.32
N ALA A 119 15.51 -3.46 -0.55
CA ALA A 119 16.53 -2.78 0.23
C ALA A 119 17.69 -2.29 -0.66
N GLY A 120 18.34 -1.18 -0.30
CA GLY A 120 19.46 -0.64 -1.07
C GLY A 120 19.77 0.82 -0.80
N PHE A 121 20.45 1.46 -1.77
CA PHE A 121 20.75 2.87 -1.75
C PHE A 121 19.86 3.59 -2.77
N TYR A 122 19.23 4.68 -2.35
CA TYR A 122 18.33 5.47 -3.16
C TYR A 122 18.82 6.91 -3.28
N ASN A 123 18.70 7.48 -4.47
CA ASN A 123 18.99 8.90 -4.66
C ASN A 123 17.78 9.69 -4.12
N THR A 124 18.04 10.62 -3.25
CA THR A 124 17.03 11.44 -2.60
C THR A 124 17.49 12.90 -2.47
N THR A 125 16.62 13.75 -1.95
CA THR A 125 16.86 15.15 -1.68
C THR A 125 16.47 15.50 -0.24
N PRO A 126 16.90 16.64 0.31
CA PRO A 126 16.51 17.06 1.66
C PRO A 126 15.02 17.36 1.85
N VAL A 127 14.25 17.40 0.77
CA VAL A 127 12.79 17.65 0.78
C VAL A 127 11.96 16.43 0.51
N THR A 128 12.58 15.29 0.16
CA THR A 128 11.94 13.98 -0.02
C THR A 128 11.58 13.40 1.32
N ARG A 129 10.38 12.85 1.44
CA ARG A 129 9.86 12.29 2.70
C ARG A 129 9.98 10.78 2.77
N LEU A 130 9.64 10.24 3.94
CA LEU A 130 9.70 8.79 4.20
C LEU A 130 8.78 7.99 3.26
N ASP A 131 7.55 8.46 3.01
CA ASP A 131 6.58 7.81 2.11
C ASP A 131 7.11 7.69 0.68
N ASP A 132 7.71 8.76 0.13
CA ASP A 132 8.35 8.74 -1.19
C ASP A 132 9.49 7.70 -1.25
N ILE A 133 10.29 7.62 -0.20
CA ILE A 133 11.39 6.63 -0.12
C ILE A 133 10.84 5.21 -0.03
N LEU A 134 9.78 4.99 0.74
CA LEU A 134 9.13 3.68 0.83
C LEU A 134 8.53 3.28 -0.52
N GLU A 135 7.96 4.21 -1.29
CA GLU A 135 7.50 3.96 -2.66
C GLU A 135 8.65 3.53 -3.58
N LEU A 136 9.79 4.22 -3.54
CA LEU A 136 10.99 3.85 -4.28
C LEU A 136 11.50 2.45 -3.91
N CYS A 137 11.29 2.02 -2.66
CA CYS A 137 11.59 0.68 -2.17
C CYS A 137 10.55 -0.37 -2.60
N MET A 138 9.58 -0.02 -3.47
CA MET A 138 8.45 -0.87 -3.86
C MET A 138 7.55 -1.25 -2.67
N GLY A 139 7.49 -0.40 -1.67
CA GLY A 139 6.69 -0.56 -0.45
C GLY A 139 7.36 -1.40 0.64
N LEU A 140 6.64 -1.53 1.72
CA LEU A 140 7.04 -2.31 2.89
C LEU A 140 6.81 -3.80 2.66
N HIS A 141 7.64 -4.61 3.30
CA HIS A 141 7.41 -6.06 3.38
C HIS A 141 6.17 -6.34 4.25
N PRO A 142 5.36 -7.39 3.97
CA PRO A 142 4.17 -7.71 4.78
C PRO A 142 4.42 -7.88 6.28
N PHE A 143 5.63 -8.18 6.67
CA PHE A 143 6.04 -8.33 8.08
C PHE A 143 6.94 -7.16 8.53
N ALA A 144 6.77 -6.00 7.96
CA ALA A 144 7.43 -4.79 8.42
C ALA A 144 6.74 -4.25 9.67
N ARG A 145 7.52 -3.82 10.67
CA ARG A 145 7.02 -3.02 11.79
C ARG A 145 6.99 -1.55 11.37
N ASP A 146 5.99 -1.19 10.62
CA ASP A 146 5.77 0.16 10.09
C ASP A 146 5.49 1.21 11.18
N PHE A 147 5.07 0.76 12.35
CA PHE A 147 4.93 1.58 13.56
C PHE A 147 6.24 1.78 14.36
N ALA A 148 7.36 1.23 13.89
CA ALA A 148 8.65 1.30 14.57
C ALA A 148 9.84 1.42 13.59
N ILE A 149 9.68 2.20 12.51
CA ILE A 149 10.74 2.49 11.56
C ILE A 149 11.82 3.32 12.26
N ARG A 150 13.08 2.89 12.16
CA ARG A 150 14.21 3.60 12.75
C ARG A 150 14.92 4.43 11.70
N ILE A 151 15.16 5.68 12.04
CA ILE A 151 16.05 6.57 11.28
C ILE A 151 17.32 6.75 12.10
N GLU A 152 18.41 6.21 11.60
CA GLU A 152 19.73 6.40 12.17
C GLU A 152 20.33 7.65 11.53
N ARG A 153 20.41 8.74 12.30
CA ARG A 153 20.92 10.03 11.83
C ARG A 153 22.46 10.01 11.77
N TYR A 154 23.02 10.83 10.88
CA TYR A 154 24.48 10.92 10.72
C TYR A 154 25.21 11.30 12.04
N ASN A 155 24.56 12.06 12.92
CA ASN A 155 25.12 12.44 14.24
C ASN A 155 25.11 11.29 15.25
N GLY A 156 24.61 10.09 14.90
CA GLY A 156 24.51 8.91 15.75
C GLY A 156 23.22 8.81 16.58
N GLU A 157 22.32 9.79 16.47
CA GLU A 157 20.99 9.70 17.08
C GLU A 157 20.12 8.70 16.32
N THR A 158 19.23 8.01 17.03
CA THR A 158 18.25 7.13 16.45
C THR A 158 16.86 7.63 16.79
N GLU A 159 16.08 7.89 15.78
CA GLU A 159 14.70 8.29 15.86
C GLU A 159 13.79 7.11 15.50
N VAL A 160 12.73 6.87 16.26
CA VAL A 160 11.73 5.83 15.95
C VAL A 160 10.47 6.52 15.44
N ILE A 161 10.09 6.16 14.22
CA ILE A 161 8.93 6.74 13.54
C ILE A 161 7.79 5.73 13.54
N ASN A 162 6.62 6.17 13.99
CA ASN A 162 5.37 5.48 13.78
C ASN A 162 4.75 5.94 12.44
N TYR A 163 5.05 5.22 11.37
CA TYR A 163 4.53 5.57 10.04
C TYR A 163 3.00 5.37 9.91
N LEU A 164 2.41 4.48 10.74
CA LEU A 164 0.95 4.32 10.80
C LEU A 164 0.24 5.59 11.29
N ASP A 165 0.88 6.40 12.14
CA ASP A 165 0.32 7.67 12.57
C ASP A 165 0.18 8.64 11.38
N PHE A 166 1.17 8.69 10.49
CA PHE A 166 1.06 9.45 9.25
C PHE A 166 -0.09 8.94 8.37
N LEU A 167 -0.20 7.62 8.16
CA LEU A 167 -1.26 7.04 7.34
C LEU A 167 -2.67 7.31 7.89
N ARG A 168 -2.81 7.35 9.23
CA ARG A 168 -4.10 7.59 9.91
C ARG A 168 -4.50 9.06 9.96
N THR A 169 -3.53 9.96 10.14
CA THR A 169 -3.78 11.35 10.54
C THR A 169 -3.21 12.39 9.58
N GLY A 170 -2.30 12.00 8.69
CA GLY A 170 -1.51 12.92 7.87
C GLY A 170 -0.45 13.69 8.64
N ASN A 171 -0.08 13.26 9.87
CA ASN A 171 0.93 13.91 10.69
C ASN A 171 2.31 13.85 10.04
N LEU A 172 2.83 14.99 9.61
CA LEU A 172 4.12 15.07 8.91
C LEU A 172 5.33 14.80 9.82
N GLU A 173 5.18 14.85 11.14
CA GLU A 173 6.24 14.44 12.08
C GLU A 173 6.51 12.93 11.95
N SER A 174 5.47 12.15 11.63
CA SER A 174 5.57 10.72 11.35
C SER A 174 5.93 10.38 9.89
N ASN A 175 6.21 11.41 9.08
CA ASN A 175 6.71 11.31 7.70
C ASN A 175 7.86 12.30 7.47
N PRO A 176 9.01 12.12 8.16
CA PRO A 176 10.13 13.06 8.15
C PRO A 176 10.89 13.08 6.82
N THR A 177 11.70 14.11 6.67
CA THR A 177 12.73 14.25 5.63
C THR A 177 14.10 13.76 6.13
N PHE A 178 15.09 13.73 5.23
CA PHE A 178 16.41 13.16 5.48
C PHE A 178 17.54 14.13 5.15
N THR A 179 18.70 13.86 5.74
CA THR A 179 19.96 14.52 5.45
C THR A 179 21.02 13.52 5.01
N GLU A 180 22.15 14.02 4.50
CA GLU A 180 23.26 13.19 4.07
C GLU A 180 23.83 12.36 5.23
N GLY A 181 23.98 11.06 4.97
CA GLY A 181 24.50 10.11 5.97
C GLY A 181 23.44 9.46 6.85
N ASP A 182 22.20 9.88 6.74
CA ASP A 182 21.07 9.20 7.39
C ASP A 182 20.85 7.80 6.78
N LYS A 183 20.21 6.93 7.56
CA LYS A 183 19.88 5.58 7.17
C LYS A 183 18.52 5.18 7.72
N ILE A 184 17.68 4.54 6.89
CA ILE A 184 16.40 3.97 7.28
C ILE A 184 16.58 2.49 7.56
N VAL A 185 16.08 2.04 8.70
CA VAL A 185 16.03 0.63 9.07
C VAL A 185 14.59 0.27 9.45
N VAL A 186 13.95 -0.54 8.61
CA VAL A 186 12.62 -1.06 8.88
C VAL A 186 12.74 -2.43 9.57
N PRO A 187 12.32 -2.57 10.83
CA PRO A 187 12.41 -3.85 11.54
C PRO A 187 11.41 -4.87 10.97
N TYR A 188 11.77 -6.16 11.04
CA TYR A 188 10.82 -7.26 10.88
C TYR A 188 10.07 -7.49 12.19
N GLY A 189 8.76 -7.70 12.12
CA GLY A 189 7.94 -8.11 13.26
C GLY A 189 7.78 -9.63 13.35
N ASP A 190 7.36 -10.09 14.51
CA ASP A 190 7.03 -11.49 14.74
C ASP A 190 5.51 -11.70 14.66
N VAL A 191 5.05 -12.30 13.56
CA VAL A 191 3.64 -12.59 13.30
C VAL A 191 2.96 -13.36 14.45
N LYS A 192 3.71 -14.19 15.19
CA LYS A 192 3.16 -14.94 16.32
C LYS A 192 2.88 -14.07 17.54
N GLN A 193 3.64 -12.99 17.71
CA GLN A 193 3.54 -12.10 18.86
C GLN A 193 2.76 -10.80 18.55
N GLU A 194 2.73 -10.39 17.28
CA GLU A 194 2.20 -9.09 16.86
C GLU A 194 1.21 -9.23 15.68
N GLY A 195 0.94 -10.44 15.21
CA GLY A 195 0.18 -10.67 13.99
C GLY A 195 -1.30 -10.90 14.20
N VAL A 196 -2.10 -10.38 13.30
CA VAL A 196 -3.51 -10.72 13.08
C VAL A 196 -3.67 -11.33 11.69
N MET A 197 -4.74 -12.09 11.47
CA MET A 197 -5.06 -12.62 10.15
C MET A 197 -6.26 -11.88 9.55
N ILE A 198 -6.08 -11.31 8.37
CA ILE A 198 -7.13 -10.59 7.65
C ILE A 198 -7.75 -11.47 6.57
N ARG A 199 -9.06 -11.41 6.44
CA ARG A 199 -9.83 -12.16 5.44
C ARG A 199 -11.06 -11.37 4.99
N GLY A 200 -11.71 -11.86 3.92
CA GLY A 200 -12.98 -11.35 3.42
C GLY A 200 -12.79 -10.27 2.35
N ALA A 201 -13.54 -9.18 2.44
CA ALA A 201 -13.58 -8.10 1.46
C ALA A 201 -12.37 -7.17 1.54
N VAL A 202 -11.19 -7.72 1.34
CA VAL A 202 -9.90 -7.04 1.27
C VAL A 202 -9.16 -7.47 0.02
N GLU A 203 -8.42 -6.56 -0.60
CA GLU A 203 -7.63 -6.89 -1.80
C GLU A 203 -6.59 -7.98 -1.52
N ARG A 204 -6.05 -7.99 -0.30
CA ARG A 204 -5.03 -8.95 0.10
C ARG A 204 -5.37 -9.58 1.45
N SER A 205 -5.81 -10.82 1.43
CA SER A 205 -5.94 -11.64 2.64
C SER A 205 -4.57 -12.18 3.09
N GLY A 206 -4.35 -12.28 4.40
CA GLY A 206 -3.10 -12.79 4.95
C GLY A 206 -2.84 -12.30 6.37
N TYR A 207 -1.60 -12.47 6.81
CA TYR A 207 -1.15 -11.93 8.10
C TYR A 207 -0.73 -10.49 7.94
N ASP A 208 -1.03 -9.70 8.98
CA ASP A 208 -0.61 -8.32 9.13
C ASP A 208 -0.18 -8.08 10.58
N LEU A 209 0.69 -7.12 10.81
CA LEU A 209 1.15 -6.78 12.16
C LEU A 209 0.27 -5.67 12.76
N ILE A 210 0.11 -5.69 14.06
CA ILE A 210 -0.63 -4.67 14.82
C ILE A 210 0.26 -4.02 15.88
N GLU A 211 -0.03 -2.77 16.19
CA GLU A 211 0.54 -2.08 17.35
C GLU A 211 -0.05 -2.62 18.65
N GLU A 212 0.66 -2.42 19.73
CA GLU A 212 0.12 -2.71 21.07
C GLU A 212 -1.12 -1.84 21.34
N ASN A 213 -2.23 -2.48 21.70
CA ASN A 213 -3.52 -1.84 21.94
C ASN A 213 -4.17 -1.15 20.72
N GLU A 214 -3.80 -1.51 19.51
CA GLU A 214 -4.46 -0.99 18.29
C GLU A 214 -5.94 -1.35 18.27
N THR A 215 -6.80 -0.36 18.03
CA THR A 215 -8.25 -0.58 17.91
C THR A 215 -8.65 -0.92 16.48
N VAL A 216 -9.85 -1.49 16.31
CA VAL A 216 -10.41 -1.77 14.97
C VAL A 216 -10.50 -0.49 14.13
N GLU A 217 -10.88 0.64 14.73
CA GLU A 217 -10.93 1.93 14.02
C GLU A 217 -9.54 2.35 13.53
N GLN A 218 -8.52 2.27 14.39
CA GLN A 218 -7.15 2.62 14.02
C GLN A 218 -6.63 1.71 12.93
N TYR A 219 -6.94 0.41 13.02
CA TYR A 219 -6.57 -0.57 12.00
C TYR A 219 -7.19 -0.24 10.63
N ILE A 220 -8.47 0.08 10.58
CA ILE A 220 -9.16 0.47 9.35
C ILE A 220 -8.57 1.77 8.77
N LYS A 221 -8.31 2.76 9.61
CA LYS A 221 -7.82 4.10 9.20
C LYS A 221 -6.37 4.12 8.69
N ARG A 222 -5.58 3.09 8.93
CA ARG A 222 -4.19 3.04 8.45
C ARG A 222 -4.03 2.72 6.94
N GLY A 223 -5.14 2.59 6.20
CA GLY A 223 -5.12 2.38 4.76
C GLY A 223 -5.18 0.91 4.35
N VAL A 224 -5.99 0.12 5.04
CA VAL A 224 -6.34 -1.24 4.56
C VAL A 224 -7.01 -1.13 3.19
N ASN A 225 -6.44 -1.79 2.19
CA ASN A 225 -7.04 -1.84 0.86
C ASN A 225 -8.23 -2.79 0.87
N PHE A 226 -9.41 -2.21 0.86
CA PHE A 226 -10.67 -2.95 0.82
C PHE A 226 -11.12 -3.24 -0.60
N ASP A 227 -11.85 -4.35 -0.77
CA ASP A 227 -12.65 -4.60 -1.98
C ASP A 227 -13.73 -3.51 -2.14
N GLU A 228 -14.07 -3.12 -3.37
CA GLU A 228 -15.09 -2.12 -3.68
C GLU A 228 -16.46 -2.37 -3.01
N ASN A 229 -16.73 -3.60 -2.62
CA ASN A 229 -17.99 -4.02 -2.00
C ASN A 229 -17.85 -4.34 -0.51
N VAL A 230 -16.84 -3.80 0.17
CA VAL A 230 -16.70 -3.99 1.62
C VAL A 230 -17.88 -3.36 2.35
N ASN A 231 -18.44 -4.10 3.31
CA ASN A 231 -19.40 -3.58 4.26
C ASN A 231 -18.71 -3.35 5.60
N LEU A 232 -18.43 -2.10 5.92
CA LEU A 232 -17.83 -1.70 7.19
C LEU A 232 -18.87 -1.47 8.30
N ALA A 233 -20.16 -1.75 8.05
CA ALA A 233 -21.17 -1.69 9.11
C ALA A 233 -20.96 -2.78 10.18
N LYS A 234 -20.19 -3.84 9.86
CA LYS A 234 -19.88 -4.93 10.79
C LYS A 234 -18.53 -5.55 10.45
N VAL A 235 -17.74 -5.82 11.48
CA VAL A 235 -16.49 -6.56 11.36
C VAL A 235 -16.60 -7.79 12.27
N PHE A 236 -16.26 -8.97 11.75
CA PHE A 236 -16.22 -10.19 12.58
C PHE A 236 -14.79 -10.49 12.99
N ILE A 237 -14.58 -10.61 14.29
CA ILE A 237 -13.28 -10.96 14.86
C ILE A 237 -13.39 -12.32 15.53
N THR A 238 -12.60 -13.28 15.07
CA THR A 238 -12.49 -14.58 15.72
C THR A 238 -11.29 -14.56 16.66
N ARG A 239 -11.57 -14.69 17.96
CA ARG A 239 -10.59 -14.77 19.06
C ARG A 239 -10.89 -16.03 19.90
N ASP A 240 -9.90 -16.89 20.15
CA ASP A 240 -10.05 -18.14 20.90
C ASP A 240 -11.24 -18.97 20.41
N GLU A 241 -11.35 -19.15 19.08
CA GLU A 241 -12.42 -19.88 18.39
C GLU A 241 -13.83 -19.28 18.54
N LYS A 242 -13.98 -18.15 19.21
CA LYS A 242 -15.26 -17.43 19.32
C LYS A 242 -15.32 -16.32 18.30
N SER A 243 -16.44 -16.24 17.58
CA SER A 243 -16.72 -15.12 16.67
C SER A 243 -17.38 -14.00 17.46
N ILE A 244 -16.81 -12.80 17.34
CA ILE A 244 -17.28 -11.57 17.95
C ILE A 244 -17.68 -10.66 16.80
N GLU A 245 -18.94 -10.22 16.79
CA GLU A 245 -19.40 -9.16 15.90
C GLU A 245 -19.07 -7.82 16.53
N VAL A 246 -18.39 -6.95 15.81
CA VAL A 246 -18.02 -5.61 16.25
C VAL A 246 -18.71 -4.61 15.35
N GLU A 247 -19.56 -3.76 15.94
CA GLU A 247 -20.31 -2.71 15.24
C GLU A 247 -19.51 -1.40 15.20
N PRO A 248 -19.81 -0.46 14.28
CA PRO A 248 -19.05 0.77 14.10
C PRO A 248 -18.90 1.62 15.37
N GLU A 249 -19.90 1.61 16.25
CA GLU A 249 -19.88 2.31 17.53
C GLU A 249 -18.82 1.76 18.50
N GLU A 250 -18.44 0.48 18.30
CA GLU A 250 -17.46 -0.22 19.13
C GLU A 250 -16.03 -0.17 18.55
N PHE A 251 -15.86 0.23 17.28
CA PHE A 251 -14.57 0.19 16.58
C PHE A 251 -13.47 0.94 17.32
N ASN A 252 -13.81 2.07 17.96
CA ASN A 252 -12.87 2.89 18.72
C ASN A 252 -12.47 2.26 20.07
N SER A 253 -13.30 1.42 20.63
CA SER A 253 -13.08 0.79 21.94
C SER A 253 -12.60 -0.67 21.85
N PHE A 254 -12.84 -1.33 20.74
CA PHE A 254 -12.47 -2.72 20.57
C PHE A 254 -10.99 -2.86 20.18
N THR A 255 -10.19 -3.35 21.10
CA THR A 255 -8.74 -3.54 20.92
C THR A 255 -8.45 -4.90 20.29
N LEU A 256 -7.65 -4.88 19.20
CA LEU A 256 -7.13 -6.07 18.54
C LEU A 256 -6.07 -6.76 19.42
N LYS A 257 -5.94 -8.06 19.25
CA LYS A 257 -4.91 -8.87 19.93
C LYS A 257 -4.18 -9.76 18.94
N PRO A 258 -2.91 -10.06 19.18
CA PRO A 258 -2.20 -11.05 18.37
C PRO A 258 -2.97 -12.37 18.32
N GLY A 259 -3.06 -12.94 17.11
CA GLY A 259 -3.82 -14.17 16.84
C GLY A 259 -5.28 -13.96 16.45
N ASP A 260 -5.82 -12.75 16.55
CA ASP A 260 -7.17 -12.44 16.05
C ASP A 260 -7.26 -12.71 14.54
N LYS A 261 -8.44 -13.21 14.12
CA LYS A 261 -8.78 -13.33 12.71
C LYS A 261 -9.86 -12.31 12.41
N ILE A 262 -9.50 -11.27 11.65
CA ILE A 262 -10.39 -10.17 11.27
C ILE A 262 -11.02 -10.53 9.93
N ASN A 263 -12.35 -10.60 9.90
CA ASN A 263 -13.10 -10.88 8.68
C ASN A 263 -13.95 -9.67 8.29
N PHE A 264 -13.58 -9.01 7.20
CA PHE A 264 -14.33 -7.94 6.60
C PHE A 264 -15.38 -8.50 5.65
N ILE A 265 -16.64 -8.12 5.85
CA ILE A 265 -17.75 -8.63 5.06
C ILE A 265 -17.82 -7.89 3.73
N SER A 266 -18.15 -8.61 2.67
CA SER A 266 -18.57 -8.00 1.40
C SER A 266 -20.08 -7.76 1.39
N GLU A 267 -20.53 -6.63 0.87
CA GLU A 267 -21.93 -6.44 0.47
C GLU A 267 -22.34 -7.35 -0.69
N ARG A 268 -21.39 -8.10 -1.21
CA ARG A 268 -21.66 -9.09 -2.25
C ARG A 268 -22.73 -10.05 -1.76
N GLY A 269 -23.69 -10.24 -2.63
CA GLY A 269 -24.79 -11.15 -2.45
C GLY A 269 -24.37 -12.56 -2.09
N VAL A 270 -25.20 -13.47 -2.42
CA VAL A 270 -25.06 -14.90 -2.16
C VAL A 270 -24.41 -15.57 -3.35
N ALA A 271 -23.41 -16.43 -3.15
CA ALA A 271 -22.86 -17.23 -4.23
C ALA A 271 -23.62 -18.55 -4.35
N VAL A 272 -24.10 -18.88 -5.54
CA VAL A 272 -24.72 -20.19 -5.85
C VAL A 272 -23.80 -20.95 -6.78
N ASN A 273 -23.28 -22.08 -6.29
CA ASN A 273 -22.29 -22.89 -6.98
C ASN A 273 -22.75 -24.34 -7.15
N GLY A 274 -22.09 -25.05 -8.05
CA GLY A 274 -22.34 -26.48 -8.31
C GLY A 274 -23.36 -26.71 -9.43
N PHE A 275 -24.23 -27.68 -9.27
CA PHE A 275 -25.11 -28.21 -10.32
C PHE A 275 -26.44 -27.44 -10.40
N VAL A 276 -26.38 -26.14 -10.69
CA VAL A 276 -27.49 -25.25 -11.02
C VAL A 276 -27.37 -24.76 -12.45
N GLN A 277 -28.47 -24.22 -13.02
CA GLN A 277 -28.50 -23.77 -14.41
C GLN A 277 -27.58 -22.57 -14.67
N ALA A 278 -27.52 -21.63 -13.70
CA ALA A 278 -26.71 -20.41 -13.78
C ALA A 278 -25.93 -20.24 -12.47
N PRO A 279 -24.80 -20.94 -12.28
CA PRO A 279 -23.94 -20.69 -11.12
C PRO A 279 -23.31 -19.30 -11.18
N GLY A 280 -23.22 -18.61 -10.01
CA GLY A 280 -22.68 -17.25 -9.96
C GLY A 280 -23.02 -16.54 -8.66
N GLY A 281 -22.71 -15.22 -8.64
CA GLY A 281 -23.09 -14.32 -7.56
C GLY A 281 -24.47 -13.71 -7.79
N TYR A 282 -25.27 -13.65 -6.73
CA TYR A 282 -26.61 -13.09 -6.71
C TYR A 282 -26.69 -12.02 -5.62
N GLN A 283 -27.42 -10.95 -5.87
CA GLN A 283 -27.62 -9.91 -4.86
C GLN A 283 -28.33 -10.49 -3.64
N TYR A 284 -27.90 -10.11 -2.43
CA TYR A 284 -28.57 -10.51 -1.21
C TYR A 284 -29.99 -9.90 -1.14
N MET A 285 -30.95 -10.76 -0.87
CA MET A 285 -32.36 -10.39 -0.68
C MET A 285 -32.78 -10.81 0.73
N PRO A 286 -33.09 -9.85 1.64
CA PRO A 286 -33.53 -10.18 2.99
C PRO A 286 -34.74 -11.11 3.01
N GLY A 287 -34.67 -12.17 3.81
CA GLY A 287 -35.75 -13.14 3.96
C GLY A 287 -35.76 -14.27 2.92
N TYR A 288 -34.89 -14.25 1.92
CA TYR A 288 -34.77 -15.35 0.96
C TYR A 288 -34.13 -16.58 1.60
N THR A 289 -34.66 -17.74 1.17
CA THR A 289 -34.15 -19.06 1.57
C THR A 289 -33.19 -19.62 0.52
N CYS A 290 -32.54 -20.72 0.85
CA CYS A 290 -31.72 -21.47 -0.08
C CYS A 290 -32.48 -21.86 -1.36
N SER A 291 -33.77 -22.24 -1.22
CA SER A 291 -34.65 -22.56 -2.35
C SER A 291 -34.85 -21.39 -3.29
N ASP A 292 -35.03 -20.19 -2.73
CA ASP A 292 -35.26 -18.99 -3.54
C ASP A 292 -34.02 -18.65 -4.37
N TYR A 293 -32.82 -18.76 -3.81
CA TYR A 293 -31.56 -18.54 -4.55
C TYR A 293 -31.29 -19.60 -5.61
N ILE A 294 -31.62 -20.87 -5.34
CA ILE A 294 -31.54 -21.92 -6.37
C ILE A 294 -32.54 -21.61 -7.50
N GLY A 295 -33.72 -21.08 -7.17
CA GLY A 295 -34.70 -20.59 -8.14
C GLY A 295 -34.14 -19.45 -9.00
N LEU A 296 -33.51 -18.43 -8.39
CA LEU A 296 -32.82 -17.34 -9.11
C LEU A 296 -31.73 -17.88 -10.04
N ALA A 297 -31.04 -18.95 -9.63
CA ALA A 297 -30.02 -19.62 -10.44
C ALA A 297 -30.63 -20.51 -11.56
N GLY A 298 -31.91 -20.41 -11.83
CA GLY A 298 -32.62 -21.18 -12.86
C GLY A 298 -32.97 -22.62 -12.45
N GLY A 299 -32.87 -22.94 -11.18
CA GLY A 299 -33.07 -24.29 -10.64
C GLY A 299 -31.81 -25.16 -10.75
N ASN A 300 -31.94 -26.39 -10.24
CA ASN A 300 -30.85 -27.37 -10.37
C ASN A 300 -30.83 -28.01 -11.77
N THR A 301 -29.66 -28.45 -12.18
CA THR A 301 -29.50 -29.28 -13.38
C THR A 301 -30.03 -30.70 -13.11
N ILE A 302 -30.19 -31.52 -14.16
CA ILE A 302 -30.57 -32.95 -14.05
C ILE A 302 -29.57 -33.71 -13.15
N GLU A 303 -28.34 -33.24 -13.09
CA GLU A 303 -27.28 -33.82 -12.27
C GLU A 303 -27.21 -33.27 -10.86
N GLY A 304 -27.91 -32.18 -10.57
CA GLY A 304 -27.90 -31.51 -9.27
C GLY A 304 -28.79 -32.20 -8.23
N ASP A 305 -28.29 -32.35 -7.00
CA ASP A 305 -28.98 -32.96 -5.88
C ASP A 305 -29.35 -31.89 -4.85
N ILE A 306 -30.57 -31.39 -4.93
CA ILE A 306 -31.09 -30.35 -4.03
C ILE A 306 -31.34 -30.86 -2.62
N ASP A 307 -31.55 -32.18 -2.42
CA ASP A 307 -31.77 -32.77 -1.09
C ASP A 307 -30.48 -32.76 -0.25
N ARG A 308 -29.32 -32.61 -0.92
CA ARG A 308 -28.01 -32.56 -0.27
C ARG A 308 -27.32 -31.22 -0.41
N VAL A 309 -28.09 -30.17 -0.69
CA VAL A 309 -27.54 -28.80 -0.77
C VAL A 309 -26.87 -28.45 0.55
N LYS A 310 -25.74 -27.73 0.43
CA LYS A 310 -24.98 -27.22 1.56
C LYS A 310 -24.90 -25.71 1.47
N ILE A 311 -25.14 -25.08 2.58
CA ILE A 311 -24.94 -23.65 2.78
C ILE A 311 -23.73 -23.48 3.67
N ARG A 312 -22.71 -22.80 3.19
CA ARG A 312 -21.54 -22.43 4.01
C ARG A 312 -21.67 -20.97 4.36
N HIS A 313 -21.84 -20.68 5.64
CA HIS A 313 -21.87 -19.35 6.21
C HIS A 313 -20.46 -18.74 6.30
N LEU A 314 -20.39 -17.42 6.45
CA LEU A 314 -19.12 -16.69 6.57
C LEU A 314 -18.29 -17.12 7.80
N ASP A 315 -18.94 -17.49 8.89
CA ASP A 315 -18.30 -18.01 10.11
C ASP A 315 -17.71 -19.42 9.93
N GLY A 316 -17.96 -20.03 8.76
CA GLY A 316 -17.50 -21.38 8.42
C GLY A 316 -18.48 -22.49 8.80
N GLU A 317 -19.60 -22.16 9.46
CA GLU A 317 -20.66 -23.13 9.74
C GLU A 317 -21.28 -23.65 8.44
N VAL A 318 -21.68 -24.93 8.43
CA VAL A 318 -22.28 -25.56 7.26
C VAL A 318 -23.63 -26.10 7.62
N GLU A 319 -24.67 -25.46 7.08
CA GLU A 319 -26.05 -25.96 7.18
C GLU A 319 -26.46 -26.72 5.91
N GLN A 320 -27.53 -27.52 6.04
CA GLN A 320 -28.16 -28.26 4.95
C GLN A 320 -29.66 -28.03 4.94
N GLY A 321 -30.24 -27.80 3.79
CA GLY A 321 -31.67 -27.68 3.62
C GLY A 321 -32.11 -26.53 2.73
N LEU A 322 -33.25 -26.73 2.07
CA LEU A 322 -33.81 -25.71 1.13
C LEU A 322 -34.46 -24.53 1.84
N ASN A 323 -34.93 -24.74 3.07
CA ASN A 323 -35.65 -23.72 3.86
C ASN A 323 -34.72 -22.90 4.77
N VAL A 324 -33.41 -23.11 4.68
CA VAL A 324 -32.44 -22.34 5.45
C VAL A 324 -32.48 -20.89 4.97
N GLN A 325 -32.65 -19.97 5.91
CA GLN A 325 -32.54 -18.53 5.61
C GLN A 325 -31.10 -18.18 5.28
N ILE A 326 -30.92 -17.52 4.13
CA ILE A 326 -29.59 -17.15 3.64
C ILE A 326 -29.19 -15.81 4.22
N LYS A 327 -27.93 -15.73 4.63
CA LYS A 327 -27.29 -14.52 5.16
C LYS A 327 -26.39 -13.89 4.08
N PRO A 328 -26.07 -12.58 4.18
CA PRO A 328 -25.11 -11.94 3.28
C PRO A 328 -23.77 -12.69 3.27
N GLY A 329 -23.24 -12.98 2.08
CA GLY A 329 -21.95 -13.66 1.91
C GLY A 329 -21.99 -15.19 1.98
N ASP A 330 -23.16 -15.79 2.16
CA ASP A 330 -23.30 -17.24 2.15
C ASP A 330 -22.97 -17.86 0.78
N VAL A 331 -22.45 -19.07 0.82
CA VAL A 331 -22.16 -19.86 -0.37
C VAL A 331 -23.05 -21.09 -0.39
N ILE A 332 -23.99 -21.14 -1.33
CA ILE A 332 -24.87 -22.28 -1.59
C ILE A 332 -24.15 -23.22 -2.57
N ILE A 333 -24.06 -24.49 -2.22
CA ILE A 333 -23.39 -25.51 -3.03
C ILE A 333 -24.39 -26.64 -3.31
N VAL A 334 -24.77 -26.79 -4.58
CA VAL A 334 -25.62 -27.92 -5.03
C VAL A 334 -24.70 -29.03 -5.54
N PRO A 335 -24.60 -30.16 -4.82
CA PRO A 335 -23.72 -31.25 -5.19
C PRO A 335 -24.29 -32.08 -6.36
N ARG A 336 -23.48 -32.90 -6.98
CA ARG A 336 -23.89 -33.87 -7.99
C ARG A 336 -24.68 -35.02 -7.36
N THR A 337 -25.69 -35.53 -8.05
CA THR A 337 -26.43 -36.71 -7.63
C THR A 337 -25.54 -37.94 -7.50
N ARG A 338 -25.79 -38.77 -6.48
CA ARG A 338 -24.99 -40.01 -6.25
C ARG A 338 -25.06 -40.97 -7.41
N LYS A 339 -26.19 -41.03 -8.12
CA LYS A 339 -26.30 -41.84 -9.34
C LYS A 339 -25.27 -41.46 -10.38
N ASN A 340 -25.15 -40.18 -10.66
CA ASN A 340 -24.21 -39.66 -11.65
C ASN A 340 -22.74 -39.73 -11.20
N VAL A 341 -22.47 -39.80 -9.91
CA VAL A 341 -21.12 -40.06 -9.37
C VAL A 341 -20.72 -41.53 -9.60
N ILE A 342 -21.65 -42.45 -9.47
CA ILE A 342 -21.38 -43.92 -9.54
C ILE A 342 -21.44 -44.41 -11.01
N PHE A 343 -22.39 -43.93 -11.80
CA PHE A 343 -22.68 -44.45 -13.15
C PHE A 343 -22.39 -43.51 -14.28
N GLY A 344 -21.88 -42.29 -14.02
CA GLY A 344 -21.65 -41.26 -15.02
C GLY A 344 -22.97 -40.75 -15.67
N GLU A 345 -22.91 -40.43 -16.98
CA GLU A 345 -24.09 -39.98 -17.72
C GLU A 345 -25.03 -41.10 -18.18
N SER A 346 -24.65 -42.37 -17.96
CA SER A 346 -25.43 -43.51 -18.38
C SER A 346 -26.73 -43.59 -17.60
N SER A 347 -27.84 -43.73 -18.29
CA SER A 347 -29.12 -43.92 -17.67
C SER A 347 -29.21 -45.31 -16.96
N ILE A 348 -29.95 -45.40 -15.84
CA ILE A 348 -30.16 -46.69 -15.19
C ILE A 348 -30.73 -47.70 -16.18
N LEU A 349 -31.57 -47.25 -17.11
CA LEU A 349 -32.19 -48.05 -18.14
C LEU A 349 -31.11 -48.64 -19.09
N GLU A 350 -30.13 -47.87 -19.49
CA GLU A 350 -29.00 -48.35 -20.33
C GLU A 350 -28.15 -49.38 -19.61
N ILE A 351 -27.91 -49.20 -18.31
CA ILE A 351 -27.14 -50.14 -17.52
C ILE A 351 -27.94 -51.45 -17.36
N VAL A 352 -29.26 -51.36 -17.06
CA VAL A 352 -30.13 -52.53 -16.94
C VAL A 352 -30.25 -53.23 -18.28
N THR A 353 -30.38 -52.51 -19.40
CA THR A 353 -30.43 -53.14 -20.73
C THR A 353 -29.12 -53.79 -21.11
N ALA A 354 -27.97 -53.17 -20.79
CA ALA A 354 -26.65 -53.76 -21.02
C ALA A 354 -26.44 -55.06 -20.20
N VAL A 355 -26.82 -55.06 -18.91
CA VAL A 355 -26.74 -56.24 -18.06
C VAL A 355 -27.68 -57.33 -18.54
N ALA A 356 -28.94 -57.00 -18.94
CA ALA A 356 -29.90 -57.94 -19.47
C ALA A 356 -29.41 -58.56 -20.81
N SER A 357 -28.82 -57.76 -21.67
CA SER A 357 -28.27 -58.30 -22.94
C SER A 357 -27.04 -59.17 -22.70
N LEU A 358 -26.15 -58.86 -21.78
CA LEU A 358 -25.04 -59.71 -21.35
C LEU A 358 -25.54 -61.04 -20.78
N TYR A 359 -26.58 -61.02 -19.96
CA TYR A 359 -27.19 -62.24 -19.38
C TYR A 359 -27.85 -63.11 -20.45
N LEU A 360 -28.55 -62.51 -21.41
CA LEU A 360 -29.13 -63.23 -22.57
C LEU A 360 -28.04 -63.84 -23.47
N THR A 361 -26.97 -63.14 -23.66
CA THR A 361 -25.83 -63.64 -24.47
C THR A 361 -25.12 -64.80 -23.77
N TYR A 362 -24.99 -64.74 -22.45
CA TYR A 362 -24.46 -65.83 -21.66
C TYR A 362 -25.32 -67.07 -21.71
N ILE A 363 -26.66 -66.95 -21.58
CA ILE A 363 -27.59 -68.09 -21.73
C ILE A 363 -27.52 -68.68 -23.16
N ALA A 364 -27.44 -67.83 -24.21
CA ALA A 364 -27.35 -68.33 -25.59
C ALA A 364 -26.00 -68.99 -25.91
N ALA A 365 -24.95 -68.72 -25.17
CA ALA A 365 -23.63 -69.35 -25.32
C ALA A 365 -23.47 -70.64 -24.48
N THR A 366 -24.38 -70.92 -23.55
CA THR A 366 -24.30 -72.07 -22.63
C THR A 366 -25.34 -73.17 -22.93
N ASN A 367 -26.24 -72.93 -23.90
CA ASN A 367 -27.13 -73.92 -24.54
C ASN A 367 -26.65 -74.27 -25.96
#